data_fa3df79d0a5ccb21cb0776a8d2aecb4c
#
_entry.id   fa3df79d0a5ccb21cb0776a8d2aecb4c
#
_cell.length_a   1.000
_cell.length_b   1.000
_cell.length_c   1.000
_cell.angle_alpha   90.00
_cell.angle_beta   90.00
_cell.angle_gamma   90.00
#
_symmetry.space_group_name_H-M   'P 1'
#
loop_
_entity.id
_entity.type
_entity.pdbx_description
1 polymer ?
#
loop_
_entity_poly.entity_id
_entity_poly.type
_entity_poly.pdbx_seq_one_letter_code
_entity_poly.pdbx_strand_id
1 'polypeptide(L)'
;MAYTTIKKTAKDGSLPALERLVSIVEDDEDTFPQFLPVFRYRLRNTSVPNSWLDPDQPHQSIIVARSCLKAIALGFQIKHKTPLRPDLIPQISEVLPNVLSWFMYFMKFYLLDKADALPEFDSDEDELTFNMMRLVADLSEIPSFVQILGRFPNFMRIITEVWILTSANDLNVAQATGRAIQNMTFDTNEPWLDDFTQVLHTTCISVAFPCLGRLILQIHSREPDYYVLKRCMMTMFNFSANSPPVKRAFLAADGVRWTCQLLRRLSSRKLVLSMTMDDFETSKGIISLCVSYISGAFADQFTWVGEALQAHLLLSIMKCQPYFMLAGGGHTPDCTTGNTLNDVLVHLLNEVNCHSVIRAVLRQATRAIREVEWHPFSLEKGIEKDAPKLWEAWARLKKAVGTRMEMRKNYLWRDKAECMNVECPLPPQVTPEAMLPSLKKCVGCCYAYYCSTKCQKEAWKGGHRDICTHITKNRKKGHPPHMNPRDGSFLLYLVKCDMKRNPNHIKTLKKEYRQSHPADNLPLVVVVNYLVVPRTFSVFSASVYKGKPDWDQHVADARAGEGQLIFISVPHGPNVSHELKLIHGI
;
A
#
# COMPACT_ATOMS: atom_id res chain seq x y z
N MET A 1 31.37 -37.25 28.28
CA MET A 1 32.51 -36.74 29.07
C MET A 1 33.33 -35.68 28.32
N ALA A 2 33.50 -35.73 27.01
CA ALA A 2 34.43 -34.86 26.26
C ALA A 2 34.24 -33.33 26.45
N TYR A 3 33.03 -32.85 26.68
CA TYR A 3 32.79 -31.39 26.79
C TYR A 3 32.64 -30.85 28.21
N THR A 4 32.64 -31.70 29.23
CA THR A 4 32.36 -31.28 30.64
C THR A 4 33.40 -30.31 31.17
N THR A 5 34.68 -30.58 30.92
CA THR A 5 35.78 -29.72 31.36
C THR A 5 35.76 -28.37 30.65
N ILE A 6 35.60 -28.36 29.32
CA ILE A 6 35.55 -27.09 28.53
C ILE A 6 34.36 -26.24 28.97
N LYS A 7 33.18 -26.85 29.17
CA LYS A 7 31.99 -26.12 29.70
C LYS A 7 32.24 -25.46 31.05
N LYS A 8 32.87 -26.18 31.98
CA LYS A 8 33.22 -25.68 33.30
C LYS A 8 34.19 -24.52 33.18
N THR A 9 35.30 -24.70 32.46
CA THR A 9 36.34 -23.68 32.29
C THR A 9 35.80 -22.42 31.57
N ALA A 10 34.96 -22.58 30.56
CA ALA A 10 34.28 -21.49 29.89
C ALA A 10 33.32 -20.74 30.84
N LYS A 11 32.58 -21.44 31.68
CA LYS A 11 31.71 -20.88 32.69
C LYS A 11 32.48 -20.10 33.76
N ASP A 12 33.64 -20.63 34.16
CA ASP A 12 34.53 -20.04 35.19
C ASP A 12 35.33 -18.82 34.67
N GLY A 13 35.16 -18.39 33.40
CA GLY A 13 35.67 -17.12 32.90
C GLY A 13 36.68 -17.23 31.74
N SER A 14 37.16 -18.43 31.40
CA SER A 14 38.15 -18.57 30.32
C SER A 14 37.57 -18.21 28.95
N LEU A 15 38.15 -17.19 28.31
CA LEU A 15 37.81 -16.80 26.95
C LEU A 15 38.21 -17.86 25.91
N PRO A 16 39.41 -18.43 25.92
CA PRO A 16 39.75 -19.49 24.96
C PRO A 16 38.84 -20.73 25.04
N ALA A 17 38.37 -21.08 26.24
CA ALA A 17 37.40 -22.17 26.37
C ALA A 17 36.02 -21.78 25.80
N LEU A 18 35.60 -20.52 25.95
CA LEU A 18 34.37 -19.99 25.35
C LEU A 18 34.43 -20.00 23.81
N GLU A 19 35.52 -19.50 23.24
CA GLU A 19 35.78 -19.51 21.78
C GLU A 19 35.80 -20.93 21.22
N ARG A 20 36.38 -21.86 21.97
CA ARG A 20 36.34 -23.27 21.58
C ARG A 20 34.93 -23.85 21.54
N LEU A 21 34.04 -23.45 22.46
CA LEU A 21 32.63 -23.83 22.41
C LEU A 21 31.91 -23.20 21.20
N VAL A 22 32.23 -21.97 20.84
CA VAL A 22 31.69 -21.34 19.62
C VAL A 22 32.10 -22.10 18.39
N SER A 23 33.40 -22.43 18.24
CA SER A 23 33.90 -23.24 17.12
C SER A 23 33.21 -24.61 17.03
N ILE A 24 32.94 -25.26 18.15
CA ILE A 24 32.21 -26.53 18.14
C ILE A 24 30.78 -26.36 17.64
N VAL A 25 30.09 -25.24 17.97
CA VAL A 25 28.74 -24.94 17.46
C VAL A 25 28.78 -24.60 15.97
N GLU A 26 29.82 -23.93 15.49
CA GLU A 26 30.04 -23.66 14.07
C GLU A 26 30.21 -24.97 13.26
N ASP A 27 30.96 -25.93 13.79
CA ASP A 27 31.22 -27.22 13.16
C ASP A 27 29.99 -28.16 13.22
N ASP A 28 29.22 -28.11 14.31
CA ASP A 28 28.06 -28.97 14.57
C ASP A 28 26.99 -28.26 15.39
N GLU A 29 25.99 -27.70 14.69
CA GLU A 29 24.87 -26.96 15.26
C GLU A 29 24.03 -27.79 16.25
N ASP A 30 23.99 -29.13 16.11
CA ASP A 30 23.25 -30.02 16.99
C ASP A 30 23.82 -30.04 18.42
N THR A 31 25.04 -29.55 18.61
CA THR A 31 25.68 -29.41 19.93
C THR A 31 25.20 -28.17 20.70
N PHE A 32 24.60 -27.17 20.02
CA PHE A 32 24.18 -25.91 20.61
C PHE A 32 23.31 -26.03 21.87
N PRO A 33 22.26 -26.88 21.93
CA PRO A 33 21.45 -27.05 23.13
C PRO A 33 22.26 -27.43 24.39
N GLN A 34 23.33 -28.14 24.20
CA GLN A 34 24.21 -28.56 25.30
C GLN A 34 25.05 -27.41 25.85
N PHE A 35 25.31 -26.36 25.05
CA PHE A 35 26.17 -25.23 25.40
C PHE A 35 25.39 -23.98 25.73
N LEU A 36 24.11 -23.87 25.35
CA LEU A 36 23.24 -22.74 25.65
C LEU A 36 23.27 -22.32 27.12
N PRO A 37 23.30 -23.23 28.14
CA PRO A 37 23.41 -22.85 29.53
C PRO A 37 24.73 -22.12 29.88
N VAL A 38 25.81 -22.36 29.16
CA VAL A 38 27.10 -21.67 29.36
C VAL A 38 27.01 -20.25 28.76
N PHE A 39 26.53 -20.10 27.52
CA PHE A 39 26.36 -18.81 26.87
C PHE A 39 25.40 -17.92 27.66
N ARG A 40 24.28 -18.48 28.14
CA ARG A 40 23.34 -17.78 29.02
C ARG A 40 24.00 -17.29 30.31
N TYR A 41 24.77 -18.13 30.99
CA TYR A 41 25.47 -17.77 32.23
C TYR A 41 26.46 -16.63 31.98
N ARG A 42 27.24 -16.71 30.89
CA ARG A 42 28.23 -15.69 30.52
C ARG A 42 27.57 -14.35 30.19
N LEU A 43 26.53 -14.32 29.36
CA LEU A 43 25.80 -13.10 29.01
C LEU A 43 25.14 -12.47 30.24
N ARG A 44 24.56 -13.27 31.13
CA ARG A 44 23.92 -12.76 32.35
C ARG A 44 24.90 -12.10 33.30
N ASN A 45 26.13 -12.60 33.38
CA ASN A 45 27.18 -12.10 34.27
C ASN A 45 28.09 -11.06 33.60
N THR A 46 27.77 -10.63 32.38
CA THR A 46 28.52 -9.62 31.63
C THR A 46 27.65 -8.37 31.50
N SER A 47 28.10 -7.26 32.13
CA SER A 47 27.36 -6.00 32.08
C SER A 47 27.49 -5.31 30.73
N VAL A 48 26.36 -4.82 30.20
CA VAL A 48 26.33 -3.99 28.99
C VAL A 48 26.88 -2.60 29.35
N PRO A 49 27.87 -2.08 28.64
CA PRO A 49 28.37 -0.72 28.87
C PRO A 49 27.31 0.34 28.58
N ASN A 50 27.34 1.45 29.35
CA ASN A 50 26.41 2.56 29.15
C ASN A 50 26.88 3.57 28.08
N SER A 51 28.11 3.43 27.60
CA SER A 51 28.74 4.31 26.60
C SER A 51 29.53 3.50 25.60
N TRP A 52 29.84 4.14 24.46
CA TRP A 52 30.74 3.56 23.47
C TRP A 52 32.12 3.27 24.08
N LEU A 53 32.65 2.09 23.79
CA LEU A 53 33.99 1.67 24.15
C LEU A 53 34.79 1.48 22.86
N ASP A 54 36.03 2.00 22.86
CA ASP A 54 36.93 1.95 21.72
C ASP A 54 37.12 0.52 21.22
N PRO A 55 36.80 0.22 19.95
CA PRO A 55 36.99 -1.13 19.39
C PRO A 55 38.47 -1.53 19.34
N ASP A 56 39.39 -0.59 19.24
CA ASP A 56 40.85 -0.86 19.23
C ASP A 56 41.38 -1.30 20.60
N GLN A 57 40.59 -1.09 21.67
CA GLN A 57 40.85 -1.61 23.01
C GLN A 57 39.63 -2.38 23.53
N PRO A 58 39.35 -3.55 22.97
CA PRO A 58 38.12 -4.24 23.28
C PRO A 58 38.05 -4.68 24.72
N HIS A 59 37.09 -4.12 25.46
CA HIS A 59 36.80 -4.52 26.82
C HIS A 59 36.38 -6.00 26.85
N GLN A 60 36.87 -6.76 27.83
CA GLN A 60 36.61 -8.19 27.95
C GLN A 60 35.10 -8.56 27.85
N SER A 61 34.23 -7.67 28.37
CA SER A 61 32.78 -7.85 28.29
C SER A 61 32.25 -7.87 26.84
N ILE A 62 32.81 -7.05 25.96
CA ILE A 62 32.44 -6.98 24.54
C ILE A 62 32.83 -8.27 23.83
N ILE A 63 34.07 -8.74 24.04
CA ILE A 63 34.56 -9.98 23.43
C ILE A 63 33.69 -11.17 23.85
N VAL A 64 33.40 -11.27 25.15
CA VAL A 64 32.55 -12.33 25.68
C VAL A 64 31.14 -12.25 25.08
N ALA A 65 30.55 -11.06 25.00
CA ALA A 65 29.22 -10.87 24.41
C ALA A 65 29.20 -11.26 22.93
N ARG A 66 30.18 -10.78 22.13
CA ARG A 66 30.32 -11.13 20.70
C ARG A 66 30.34 -12.65 20.49
N SER A 67 31.22 -13.35 21.24
CA SER A 67 31.34 -14.81 21.15
C SER A 67 30.05 -15.52 21.52
N CYS A 68 29.38 -15.10 22.60
CA CYS A 68 28.10 -15.70 23.00
C CYS A 68 26.99 -15.44 21.98
N LEU A 69 26.89 -14.21 21.47
CA LEU A 69 25.87 -13.83 20.48
C LEU A 69 26.09 -14.54 19.16
N LYS A 70 27.36 -14.67 18.71
CA LYS A 70 27.70 -15.46 17.52
C LYS A 70 27.24 -16.91 17.67
N ALA A 71 27.57 -17.58 18.79
CA ALA A 71 27.16 -18.94 19.05
C ALA A 71 25.63 -19.11 19.12
N ILE A 72 24.92 -18.14 19.75
CA ILE A 72 23.46 -18.17 19.82
C ILE A 72 22.86 -17.98 18.42
N ALA A 73 23.38 -17.05 17.62
CA ALA A 73 22.90 -16.83 16.26
C ALA A 73 23.13 -18.04 15.36
N LEU A 74 24.30 -18.67 15.43
CA LEU A 74 24.63 -19.88 14.68
C LEU A 74 23.75 -21.07 15.10
N GLY A 75 23.61 -21.29 16.41
CA GLY A 75 22.79 -22.38 16.93
C GLY A 75 21.29 -22.21 16.68
N PHE A 76 20.88 -20.98 16.33
CA PHE A 76 19.53 -20.64 15.90
C PHE A 76 19.32 -20.71 14.39
N GLN A 77 20.36 -20.90 13.61
CA GLN A 77 20.23 -21.10 12.17
C GLN A 77 19.40 -22.37 11.91
N ILE A 78 18.10 -22.16 11.97
CA ILE A 78 17.14 -23.18 11.56
C ILE A 78 17.42 -23.42 10.07
N LYS A 79 18.05 -24.54 9.74
CA LYS A 79 18.02 -25.06 8.37
C LYS A 79 16.57 -25.04 7.96
N HIS A 80 16.23 -24.35 6.90
CA HIS A 80 14.89 -24.01 6.38
C HIS A 80 13.81 -25.12 6.37
N LYS A 81 14.00 -26.24 7.08
CA LYS A 81 13.13 -27.43 7.03
C LYS A 81 12.75 -28.03 8.38
N THR A 82 13.29 -27.57 9.50
CA THR A 82 12.92 -28.12 10.82
C THR A 82 12.41 -27.01 11.72
N PRO A 83 11.20 -27.16 12.30
CA PRO A 83 10.70 -26.20 13.29
C PRO A 83 11.65 -26.16 14.49
N LEU A 84 11.80 -24.97 15.10
CA LEU A 84 12.56 -24.79 16.33
C LEU A 84 12.14 -25.86 17.36
N ARG A 85 13.11 -26.54 17.93
CA ARG A 85 12.83 -27.55 18.94
C ARG A 85 12.05 -26.94 20.12
N PRO A 86 10.85 -27.45 20.43
CA PRO A 86 9.99 -26.87 21.48
C PRO A 86 10.66 -26.77 22.85
N ASP A 87 11.61 -27.66 23.15
CA ASP A 87 12.36 -27.69 24.40
C ASP A 87 13.37 -26.54 24.54
N LEU A 88 13.76 -25.87 23.43
CA LEU A 88 14.66 -24.73 23.44
C LEU A 88 13.93 -23.40 23.67
N ILE A 89 12.63 -23.30 23.34
CA ILE A 89 11.86 -22.06 23.46
C ILE A 89 11.93 -21.47 24.88
N PRO A 90 11.70 -22.24 25.97
CA PRO A 90 11.81 -21.70 27.33
C PRO A 90 13.23 -21.23 27.67
N GLN A 91 14.25 -21.99 27.27
CA GLN A 91 15.66 -21.67 27.55
C GLN A 91 16.10 -20.38 26.87
N ILE A 92 15.62 -20.17 25.65
CA ILE A 92 15.89 -18.97 24.86
C ILE A 92 15.12 -17.78 25.42
N SER A 93 13.84 -17.96 25.79
CA SER A 93 13.06 -16.91 26.42
C SER A 93 13.75 -16.36 27.68
N GLU A 94 14.44 -17.20 28.44
CA GLU A 94 15.19 -16.75 29.61
C GLU A 94 16.46 -15.96 29.30
N VAL A 95 17.14 -16.24 28.18
CA VAL A 95 18.36 -15.52 27.78
C VAL A 95 18.06 -14.28 26.94
N LEU A 96 16.92 -14.23 26.31
CA LEU A 96 16.55 -13.22 25.34
C LEU A 96 16.68 -11.78 25.84
N PRO A 97 16.30 -11.41 27.08
CA PRO A 97 16.53 -10.03 27.56
C PRO A 97 18.00 -9.62 27.55
N ASN A 98 18.90 -10.53 27.89
CA ASN A 98 20.36 -10.25 27.85
C ASN A 98 20.88 -10.15 26.41
N VAL A 99 20.41 -11.05 25.52
CA VAL A 99 20.70 -11.00 24.08
C VAL A 99 20.25 -9.67 23.50
N LEU A 100 19.03 -9.22 23.79
CA LEU A 100 18.50 -7.96 23.29
C LEU A 100 19.22 -6.75 23.84
N SER A 101 19.62 -6.75 25.11
CA SER A 101 20.41 -5.66 25.69
C SER A 101 21.75 -5.47 24.97
N TRP A 102 22.44 -6.56 24.68
CA TRP A 102 23.67 -6.53 23.90
C TRP A 102 23.45 -6.23 22.42
N PHE A 103 22.38 -6.76 21.83
CA PHE A 103 21.97 -6.41 20.48
C PHE A 103 21.76 -4.91 20.34
N MET A 104 21.00 -4.30 21.24
CA MET A 104 20.74 -2.86 21.24
C MET A 104 22.04 -2.04 21.38
N TYR A 105 22.98 -2.50 22.22
CA TYR A 105 24.28 -1.89 22.35
C TYR A 105 25.06 -1.90 21.04
N PHE A 106 25.18 -3.07 20.39
CA PHE A 106 25.90 -3.19 19.13
C PHE A 106 25.24 -2.39 18.00
N MET A 107 23.93 -2.49 17.85
CA MET A 107 23.23 -1.74 16.81
C MET A 107 23.36 -0.23 17.00
N LYS A 108 23.24 0.26 18.23
CA LYS A 108 23.38 1.69 18.51
C LYS A 108 24.80 2.18 18.29
N PHE A 109 25.76 1.60 18.98
CA PHE A 109 27.11 2.17 19.06
C PHE A 109 28.04 1.74 17.90
N TYR A 110 27.82 0.58 17.31
CA TYR A 110 28.67 0.07 16.23
C TYR A 110 28.10 0.32 14.84
N LEU A 111 26.81 0.56 14.73
CA LEU A 111 26.19 0.76 13.43
C LEU A 111 25.57 2.16 13.28
N LEU A 112 24.68 2.57 14.19
CA LEU A 112 23.95 3.84 14.04
C LEU A 112 24.79 5.08 14.37
N ASP A 113 25.57 5.05 15.45
CA ASP A 113 26.39 6.21 15.87
C ASP A 113 27.63 6.40 14.98
N LYS A 114 28.04 5.40 14.20
CA LYS A 114 29.12 5.47 13.19
C LYS A 114 28.65 5.84 11.78
N ALA A 115 27.36 6.10 11.58
CA ALA A 115 26.77 6.28 10.25
C ALA A 115 27.40 7.41 9.41
N ASP A 116 27.99 8.43 10.04
CA ASP A 116 28.68 9.53 9.34
C ASP A 116 30.09 9.14 8.86
N ALA A 117 30.62 8.03 9.33
CA ALA A 117 31.92 7.48 8.96
C ALA A 117 31.74 6.04 8.50
N LEU A 118 30.84 5.81 7.48
CA LEU A 118 30.70 4.48 6.91
C LEU A 118 32.08 4.01 6.43
N PRO A 119 32.85 3.23 7.23
CA PRO A 119 34.04 2.58 6.75
C PRO A 119 33.61 1.56 5.69
N GLU A 120 34.48 1.26 4.78
CA GLU A 120 34.47 -0.04 4.12
C GLU A 120 34.34 -1.07 5.26
N PHE A 121 33.17 -1.71 5.38
CA PHE A 121 32.86 -2.62 6.46
C PHE A 121 33.96 -3.67 6.58
N ASP A 122 34.61 -3.75 7.71
CA ASP A 122 35.63 -4.77 7.98
C ASP A 122 34.91 -6.10 8.22
N SER A 123 35.32 -7.15 7.54
CA SER A 123 34.59 -8.42 7.34
C SER A 123 33.99 -9.05 8.61
N ASP A 124 34.62 -8.89 9.78
CA ASP A 124 34.18 -9.54 11.02
C ASP A 124 33.05 -8.79 11.76
N GLU A 125 32.98 -7.45 11.65
CA GLU A 125 31.88 -6.66 12.23
C GLU A 125 30.60 -6.83 11.43
N ASP A 126 30.71 -6.99 10.13
CA ASP A 126 29.59 -7.26 9.22
C ASP A 126 28.96 -8.60 9.50
N GLU A 127 29.78 -9.63 9.73
CA GLU A 127 29.30 -10.97 10.04
C GLU A 127 28.48 -10.98 11.35
N LEU A 128 28.94 -10.28 12.40
CA LEU A 128 28.20 -10.20 13.65
C LEU A 128 26.87 -9.46 13.47
N THR A 129 26.88 -8.30 12.80
CA THR A 129 25.68 -7.50 12.54
C THR A 129 24.66 -8.33 11.74
N PHE A 130 25.08 -8.98 10.69
CA PHE A 130 24.24 -9.85 9.88
C PHE A 130 23.67 -11.01 10.70
N ASN A 131 24.52 -11.73 11.45
CA ASN A 131 24.07 -12.85 12.27
C ASN A 131 23.08 -12.44 13.35
N MET A 132 23.29 -11.27 13.97
CA MET A 132 22.37 -10.71 14.95
C MET A 132 21.02 -10.30 14.34
N MET A 133 21.03 -9.66 13.18
CA MET A 133 19.78 -9.28 12.51
C MET A 133 19.03 -10.51 11.99
N ARG A 134 19.75 -11.53 11.53
CA ARG A 134 19.18 -12.82 11.14
C ARG A 134 18.54 -13.52 12.34
N LEU A 135 19.22 -13.55 13.50
CA LEU A 135 18.66 -14.09 14.75
C LEU A 135 17.33 -13.40 15.11
N VAL A 136 17.31 -12.07 15.08
CA VAL A 136 16.09 -11.29 15.35
C VAL A 136 14.99 -11.62 14.34
N ALA A 137 15.33 -11.74 13.06
CA ALA A 137 14.39 -12.12 12.03
C ALA A 137 13.78 -13.51 12.26
N ASP A 138 14.61 -14.48 12.63
CA ASP A 138 14.17 -15.85 12.90
C ASP A 138 13.31 -15.91 14.20
N LEU A 139 13.69 -15.19 15.23
CA LEU A 139 12.87 -15.05 16.45
C LEU A 139 11.53 -14.39 16.18
N SER A 140 11.47 -13.41 15.29
CA SER A 140 10.22 -12.71 14.93
C SER A 140 9.20 -13.59 14.17
N GLU A 141 9.60 -14.77 13.70
CA GLU A 141 8.67 -15.75 13.10
C GLU A 141 7.88 -16.54 14.17
N ILE A 142 8.30 -16.45 15.42
CA ILE A 142 7.69 -17.20 16.52
C ILE A 142 6.83 -16.25 17.37
N PRO A 143 5.49 -16.43 17.43
CA PRO A 143 4.58 -15.48 18.07
C PRO A 143 4.93 -15.14 19.53
N SER A 144 5.42 -16.12 20.32
CA SER A 144 5.82 -15.88 21.71
C SER A 144 7.03 -14.94 21.83
N PHE A 145 7.94 -14.94 20.86
CA PHE A 145 9.08 -14.03 20.84
C PHE A 145 8.73 -12.66 20.31
N VAL A 146 7.78 -12.54 19.37
CA VAL A 146 7.28 -11.25 18.90
C VAL A 146 6.86 -10.36 20.06
N GLN A 147 6.14 -10.93 21.02
CA GLN A 147 5.70 -10.20 22.23
C GLN A 147 6.86 -9.73 23.11
N ILE A 148 7.92 -10.52 23.23
CA ILE A 148 9.11 -10.14 24.00
C ILE A 148 9.90 -9.06 23.25
N LEU A 149 10.13 -9.24 21.96
CA LEU A 149 10.84 -8.28 21.09
C LEU A 149 10.13 -6.92 21.09
N GLY A 150 8.82 -6.91 20.86
CA GLY A 150 8.03 -5.68 20.76
C GLY A 150 7.95 -4.90 22.08
N ARG A 151 7.95 -5.59 23.22
CA ARG A 151 7.96 -4.95 24.54
C ARG A 151 9.34 -4.50 25.01
N PHE A 152 10.40 -4.87 24.31
CA PHE A 152 11.72 -4.46 24.68
C PHE A 152 11.94 -2.96 24.36
N PRO A 153 12.38 -2.14 25.31
CA PRO A 153 12.45 -0.69 25.14
C PRO A 153 13.27 -0.27 23.90
N ASN A 154 12.71 0.61 23.08
CA ASN A 154 13.32 1.14 21.84
C ASN A 154 13.69 0.10 20.78
N PHE A 155 13.29 -1.15 20.91
CA PHE A 155 13.67 -2.21 19.97
C PHE A 155 13.17 -1.90 18.56
N MET A 156 11.87 -1.63 18.40
CA MET A 156 11.29 -1.30 17.09
C MET A 156 11.91 -0.05 16.47
N ARG A 157 12.22 0.94 17.29
CA ARG A 157 12.91 2.13 16.83
C ARG A 157 14.28 1.79 16.24
N ILE A 158 15.11 1.07 16.98
CA ILE A 158 16.49 0.74 16.55
C ILE A 158 16.50 -0.15 15.31
N ILE A 159 15.69 -1.20 15.25
CA ILE A 159 15.66 -2.05 14.06
C ILE A 159 15.16 -1.30 12.82
N THR A 160 14.25 -0.32 12.99
CA THR A 160 13.77 0.53 11.90
C THR A 160 14.87 1.47 11.42
N GLU A 161 15.61 2.11 12.33
CA GLU A 161 16.76 2.97 12.00
C GLU A 161 17.85 2.15 11.30
N VAL A 162 18.18 0.95 11.80
CA VAL A 162 19.14 0.02 11.16
C VAL A 162 18.68 -0.35 9.76
N TRP A 163 17.41 -0.69 9.58
CA TRP A 163 16.86 -1.02 8.27
C TRP A 163 17.00 0.15 7.29
N ILE A 164 16.69 1.38 7.72
CA ILE A 164 16.83 2.59 6.90
C ILE A 164 18.28 2.78 6.47
N LEU A 165 19.22 2.69 7.41
CA LEU A 165 20.65 2.87 7.17
C LEU A 165 21.21 1.80 6.21
N THR A 166 20.93 0.52 6.46
CA THR A 166 21.46 -0.60 5.68
C THR A 166 20.75 -0.78 4.34
N SER A 167 19.53 -0.22 4.21
CA SER A 167 18.75 -0.32 2.98
C SER A 167 19.45 0.22 1.74
N ALA A 168 20.38 1.16 1.87
CA ALA A 168 21.16 1.68 0.76
C ALA A 168 22.42 0.86 0.46
N ASN A 169 23.05 0.25 1.48
CA ASN A 169 24.44 -0.20 1.42
C ASN A 169 24.61 -1.71 1.61
N ASP A 170 23.81 -2.37 2.46
CA ASP A 170 23.92 -3.78 2.78
C ASP A 170 22.60 -4.53 2.54
N LEU A 171 22.59 -5.34 1.48
CA LEU A 171 21.41 -6.08 1.08
C LEU A 171 21.03 -7.15 2.13
N ASN A 172 22.00 -7.87 2.69
CA ASN A 172 21.75 -9.00 3.58
C ASN A 172 21.19 -8.54 4.93
N VAL A 173 21.82 -7.53 5.54
CA VAL A 173 21.36 -6.92 6.79
C VAL A 173 19.98 -6.29 6.60
N ALA A 174 19.78 -5.53 5.52
CA ALA A 174 18.49 -4.92 5.22
C ALA A 174 17.39 -5.96 4.95
N GLN A 175 17.72 -7.10 4.36
CA GLN A 175 16.75 -8.19 4.17
C GLN A 175 16.33 -8.80 5.51
N ALA A 176 17.29 -9.14 6.36
CA ALA A 176 17.02 -9.70 7.68
C ALA A 176 16.20 -8.74 8.54
N THR A 177 16.62 -7.47 8.59
CA THR A 177 15.92 -6.42 9.34
C THR A 177 14.51 -6.18 8.81
N GLY A 178 14.35 -6.11 7.49
CA GLY A 178 13.04 -5.96 6.85
C GLY A 178 12.10 -7.13 7.14
N ARG A 179 12.61 -8.37 7.22
CA ARG A 179 11.85 -9.55 7.63
C ARG A 179 11.36 -9.43 9.07
N ALA A 180 12.24 -9.04 9.99
CA ALA A 180 11.89 -8.82 11.39
C ALA A 180 10.80 -7.76 11.54
N ILE A 181 10.97 -6.57 10.94
CA ILE A 181 9.98 -5.50 10.97
C ILE A 181 8.65 -5.97 10.42
N GLN A 182 8.66 -6.67 9.30
CA GLN A 182 7.45 -7.19 8.67
C GLN A 182 6.69 -8.15 9.58
N ASN A 183 7.38 -9.13 10.17
CA ASN A 183 6.74 -10.10 11.06
C ASN A 183 6.15 -9.41 12.30
N MET A 184 6.81 -8.37 12.79
CA MET A 184 6.36 -7.60 13.97
C MET A 184 5.27 -6.57 13.67
N THR A 185 5.09 -6.16 12.40
CA THR A 185 4.07 -5.18 11.99
C THR A 185 2.87 -5.82 11.31
N PHE A 186 2.80 -7.15 11.27
CA PHE A 186 1.69 -7.86 10.63
C PHE A 186 0.37 -7.68 11.41
N ASP A 187 0.43 -7.63 12.74
CA ASP A 187 -0.72 -7.31 13.59
C ASP A 187 -0.72 -5.81 13.93
N THR A 188 -1.74 -5.08 13.49
CA THR A 188 -1.81 -3.61 13.56
C THR A 188 -2.24 -3.05 14.92
N ASN A 189 -2.50 -3.90 15.91
CA ASN A 189 -3.03 -3.46 17.23
C ASN A 189 -1.98 -3.47 18.35
N GLU A 190 -0.72 -3.67 18.04
CA GLU A 190 0.33 -3.82 19.05
C GLU A 190 0.95 -2.48 19.46
N PRO A 191 1.26 -2.29 20.77
CA PRO A 191 1.73 -0.99 21.31
C PRO A 191 3.03 -0.48 20.71
N TRP A 192 3.94 -1.36 20.27
CA TRP A 192 5.23 -0.96 19.70
C TRP A 192 5.15 -0.36 18.29
N LEU A 193 3.96 -0.38 17.67
CA LEU A 193 3.74 0.26 16.37
C LEU A 193 3.83 1.79 16.45
N ASP A 194 3.61 2.39 17.62
CA ASP A 194 3.76 3.83 17.79
C ASP A 194 5.22 4.26 17.59
N ASP A 195 6.19 3.54 18.17
CA ASP A 195 7.61 3.79 17.99
C ASP A 195 8.03 3.64 16.52
N PHE A 196 7.58 2.56 15.88
CA PHE A 196 7.80 2.33 14.45
C PHE A 196 7.24 3.46 13.59
N THR A 197 5.99 3.86 13.85
CA THR A 197 5.31 4.92 13.12
C THR A 197 6.01 6.26 13.31
N GLN A 198 6.50 6.56 14.52
CA GLN A 198 7.21 7.79 14.81
C GLN A 198 8.52 7.90 14.02
N VAL A 199 9.32 6.83 13.95
CA VAL A 199 10.54 6.80 13.13
C VAL A 199 10.21 7.01 11.66
N LEU A 200 9.21 6.30 11.13
CA LEU A 200 8.79 6.43 9.75
C LEU A 200 8.30 7.85 9.41
N HIS A 201 7.64 8.54 10.34
CA HIS A 201 7.18 9.91 10.12
C HIS A 201 8.32 10.90 9.93
N THR A 202 9.44 10.71 10.61
CA THR A 202 10.61 11.59 10.51
C THR A 202 11.53 11.25 9.34
N THR A 203 11.50 10.00 8.87
CA THR A 203 12.45 9.48 7.86
C THR A 203 11.78 8.99 6.57
N CYS A 204 10.55 9.44 6.29
CA CYS A 204 9.72 8.93 5.19
C CYS A 204 10.41 8.93 3.80
N ILE A 205 11.22 9.95 3.50
CA ILE A 205 11.97 10.05 2.24
C ILE A 205 13.10 9.01 2.21
N SER A 206 13.84 8.86 3.31
CA SER A 206 14.94 7.89 3.44
C SER A 206 14.45 6.44 3.33
N VAL A 207 13.19 6.17 3.63
CA VAL A 207 12.55 4.86 3.42
C VAL A 207 12.17 4.64 1.96
N ALA A 208 11.53 5.63 1.33
CA ALA A 208 10.92 5.46 0.01
C ALA A 208 11.96 5.29 -1.10
N PHE A 209 13.00 6.12 -1.12
CA PHE A 209 13.98 6.12 -2.21
C PHE A 209 14.83 4.84 -2.30
N PRO A 210 15.43 4.31 -1.21
CA PRO A 210 16.21 3.07 -1.29
C PRO A 210 15.34 1.87 -1.68
N CYS A 211 14.13 1.76 -1.15
CA CYS A 211 13.22 0.67 -1.46
C CYS A 211 12.83 0.69 -2.95
N LEU A 212 12.44 1.85 -3.49
CA LEU A 212 12.12 2.02 -4.91
C LEU A 212 13.35 1.84 -5.80
N GLY A 213 14.53 2.32 -5.39
CA GLY A 213 15.78 2.12 -6.12
C GLY A 213 16.08 0.64 -6.34
N ARG A 214 15.96 -0.18 -5.30
CA ARG A 214 16.11 -1.64 -5.38
C ARG A 214 15.04 -2.27 -6.28
N LEU A 215 13.79 -1.89 -6.11
CA LEU A 215 12.70 -2.36 -6.95
C LEU A 215 13.00 -2.10 -8.43
N ILE A 216 13.45 -0.89 -8.76
CA ILE A 216 13.80 -0.47 -10.12
C ILE A 216 14.97 -1.30 -10.67
N LEU A 217 16.03 -1.51 -9.88
CA LEU A 217 17.17 -2.34 -10.28
C LEU A 217 16.71 -3.76 -10.62
N GLN A 218 15.86 -4.37 -9.80
CA GLN A 218 15.33 -5.71 -10.04
C GLN A 218 14.38 -5.75 -11.25
N ILE A 219 13.57 -4.72 -11.48
CA ILE A 219 12.73 -4.61 -12.68
C ILE A 219 13.58 -4.63 -13.96
N HIS A 220 14.76 -4.05 -13.94
CA HIS A 220 15.66 -3.96 -15.09
C HIS A 220 16.70 -5.08 -15.17
N SER A 221 16.86 -5.89 -14.14
CA SER A 221 17.76 -7.05 -14.13
C SER A 221 17.35 -8.08 -15.20
N ARG A 222 18.30 -8.76 -15.80
CA ARG A 222 18.01 -9.90 -16.71
C ARG A 222 17.40 -11.07 -15.94
N GLU A 223 17.94 -11.35 -14.78
CA GLU A 223 17.52 -12.39 -13.84
C GLU A 223 17.08 -11.69 -12.54
N PRO A 224 15.78 -11.42 -12.38
CA PRO A 224 15.29 -10.78 -11.18
C PRO A 224 15.34 -11.73 -9.99
N ASP A 225 15.80 -11.24 -8.85
CA ASP A 225 15.67 -11.92 -7.58
C ASP A 225 14.24 -11.74 -7.05
N TYR A 226 13.43 -12.80 -7.14
CA TYR A 226 12.03 -12.77 -6.71
C TYR A 226 11.88 -12.57 -5.20
N TYR A 227 12.86 -13.01 -4.41
CA TYR A 227 12.83 -12.80 -2.97
C TYR A 227 13.02 -11.31 -2.63
N VAL A 228 13.98 -10.65 -3.27
CA VAL A 228 14.21 -9.20 -3.14
C VAL A 228 12.97 -8.41 -3.62
N LEU A 229 12.38 -8.78 -4.75
CA LEU A 229 11.17 -8.15 -5.26
C LEU A 229 10.01 -8.27 -4.26
N LYS A 230 9.78 -9.46 -3.71
CA LYS A 230 8.76 -9.71 -2.70
C LYS A 230 8.97 -8.82 -1.49
N ARG A 231 10.20 -8.74 -0.98
CA ARG A 231 10.57 -7.88 0.17
C ARG A 231 10.30 -6.41 -0.10
N CYS A 232 10.72 -5.88 -1.25
CA CYS A 232 10.45 -4.50 -1.62
C CYS A 232 8.95 -4.21 -1.64
N MET A 233 8.15 -5.08 -2.26
CA MET A 233 6.70 -4.89 -2.32
C MET A 233 6.02 -5.01 -0.96
N MET A 234 6.45 -5.96 -0.11
CA MET A 234 5.94 -6.08 1.26
C MET A 234 6.27 -4.84 2.09
N THR A 235 7.50 -4.33 1.98
CA THR A 235 7.90 -3.08 2.64
C THR A 235 7.05 -1.89 2.17
N MET A 236 6.89 -1.72 0.86
CA MET A 236 6.05 -0.65 0.31
C MET A 236 4.61 -0.76 0.81
N PHE A 237 4.04 -1.95 0.81
CA PHE A 237 2.67 -2.18 1.26
C PHE A 237 2.51 -1.94 2.76
N ASN A 238 3.29 -2.62 3.61
CA ASN A 238 3.15 -2.54 5.07
C ASN A 238 3.46 -1.12 5.58
N PHE A 239 4.51 -0.49 5.09
CA PHE A 239 4.86 0.85 5.54
C PHE A 239 3.87 1.90 5.06
N SER A 240 3.32 1.73 3.87
CA SER A 240 2.24 2.60 3.38
C SER A 240 0.94 2.41 4.16
N ALA A 241 0.63 1.21 4.62
CA ALA A 241 -0.55 0.93 5.44
C ALA A 241 -0.45 1.57 6.83
N ASN A 242 0.75 1.53 7.43
CA ASN A 242 0.97 1.99 8.81
C ASN A 242 1.39 3.47 8.91
N SER A 243 1.90 4.09 7.82
CA SER A 243 2.39 5.48 7.86
C SER A 243 1.92 6.28 6.65
N PRO A 244 0.92 7.17 6.82
CA PRO A 244 0.48 8.07 5.75
C PRO A 244 1.58 8.96 5.16
N PRO A 245 2.57 9.49 5.93
CA PRO A 245 3.72 10.21 5.36
C PRO A 245 4.58 9.34 4.44
N VAL A 246 4.90 8.11 4.84
CA VAL A 246 5.67 7.16 4.01
C VAL A 246 4.91 6.79 2.76
N LYS A 247 3.60 6.52 2.87
CA LYS A 247 2.73 6.30 1.72
C LYS A 247 2.82 7.45 0.71
N ARG A 248 2.73 8.70 1.20
CA ARG A 248 2.86 9.89 0.34
C ARG A 248 4.25 9.98 -0.30
N ALA A 249 5.32 9.63 0.42
CA ALA A 249 6.67 9.62 -0.13
C ALA A 249 6.81 8.58 -1.27
N PHE A 250 6.30 7.37 -1.09
CA PHE A 250 6.26 6.36 -2.16
C PHE A 250 5.44 6.83 -3.37
N LEU A 251 4.26 7.40 -3.14
CA LEU A 251 3.40 7.91 -4.20
C LEU A 251 4.06 9.08 -4.95
N ALA A 252 4.72 10.00 -4.23
CA ALA A 252 5.44 11.13 -4.82
C ALA A 252 6.68 10.72 -5.63
N ALA A 253 7.25 9.54 -5.32
CA ALA A 253 8.39 8.95 -6.03
C ALA A 253 7.96 7.96 -7.13
N ASP A 254 6.79 8.15 -7.74
CA ASP A 254 6.24 7.33 -8.83
C ASP A 254 5.97 5.86 -8.43
N GLY A 255 5.70 5.57 -7.15
CA GLY A 255 5.51 4.21 -6.64
C GLY A 255 4.44 3.43 -7.39
N VAL A 256 3.30 4.05 -7.76
CA VAL A 256 2.24 3.41 -8.57
C VAL A 256 2.77 3.00 -9.94
N ARG A 257 3.50 3.90 -10.60
CA ARG A 257 4.09 3.64 -11.92
C ARG A 257 5.06 2.47 -11.87
N TRP A 258 5.98 2.45 -10.90
CA TRP A 258 6.98 1.39 -10.77
C TRP A 258 6.33 0.04 -10.41
N THR A 259 5.32 0.05 -9.56
CA THR A 259 4.54 -1.16 -9.26
C THR A 259 3.82 -1.71 -10.51
N CYS A 260 3.26 -0.85 -11.34
CA CYS A 260 2.68 -1.28 -12.63
C CYS A 260 3.75 -1.83 -13.60
N GLN A 261 4.96 -1.26 -13.62
CA GLN A 261 6.07 -1.79 -14.43
C GLN A 261 6.52 -3.17 -13.94
N LEU A 262 6.58 -3.37 -12.62
CA LEU A 262 6.84 -4.68 -12.04
C LEU A 262 5.77 -5.69 -12.45
N LEU A 263 4.49 -5.33 -12.30
CA LEU A 263 3.37 -6.18 -12.72
C LEU A 263 3.48 -6.54 -14.21
N ARG A 264 3.81 -5.56 -15.06
CA ARG A 264 4.03 -5.77 -16.50
C ARG A 264 5.17 -6.74 -16.80
N ARG A 265 6.27 -6.66 -16.02
CA ARG A 265 7.40 -7.58 -16.16
C ARG A 265 7.03 -8.99 -15.74
N LEU A 266 6.45 -9.15 -14.55
CA LEU A 266 6.05 -10.44 -14.01
C LEU A 266 4.99 -11.13 -14.90
N SER A 267 4.10 -10.37 -15.54
CA SER A 267 3.10 -10.91 -16.47
C SER A 267 3.67 -11.25 -17.87
N SER A 268 4.98 -11.12 -18.09
CA SER A 268 5.61 -11.50 -19.36
C SER A 268 5.56 -13.02 -19.55
N ARG A 269 4.88 -13.49 -20.61
CA ARG A 269 4.76 -14.93 -20.92
C ARG A 269 6.11 -15.65 -20.98
N LYS A 270 7.12 -15.00 -21.59
CA LYS A 270 8.46 -15.57 -21.69
C LYS A 270 9.07 -15.80 -20.30
N LEU A 271 8.94 -14.82 -19.42
CA LEU A 271 9.46 -14.91 -18.05
C LEU A 271 8.73 -16.00 -17.26
N VAL A 272 7.38 -16.02 -17.28
CA VAL A 272 6.57 -16.99 -16.54
C VAL A 272 6.89 -18.43 -16.95
N LEU A 273 7.08 -18.68 -18.25
CA LEU A 273 7.41 -20.02 -18.75
C LEU A 273 8.85 -20.47 -18.44
N SER A 274 9.73 -19.57 -18.03
CA SER A 274 11.11 -19.89 -17.63
C SER A 274 11.32 -19.96 -16.12
N MET A 275 10.29 -19.68 -15.30
CA MET A 275 10.37 -19.70 -13.84
C MET A 275 10.47 -21.13 -13.30
N THR A 276 11.19 -21.29 -12.20
CA THR A 276 11.05 -22.46 -11.33
C THR A 276 9.69 -22.46 -10.64
N MET A 277 9.26 -23.58 -10.05
CA MET A 277 8.01 -23.61 -9.30
C MET A 277 8.01 -22.67 -8.08
N ASP A 278 9.14 -22.55 -7.39
CA ASP A 278 9.28 -21.65 -6.24
C ASP A 278 9.21 -20.18 -6.67
N ASP A 279 9.87 -19.82 -7.77
CA ASP A 279 9.78 -18.47 -8.35
C ASP A 279 8.36 -18.15 -8.83
N PHE A 280 7.69 -19.15 -9.42
CA PHE A 280 6.31 -19.02 -9.89
C PHE A 280 5.35 -18.72 -8.73
N GLU A 281 5.40 -19.48 -7.64
CA GLU A 281 4.59 -19.23 -6.46
C GLU A 281 4.95 -17.90 -5.77
N THR A 282 6.25 -17.59 -5.68
CA THR A 282 6.72 -16.31 -5.14
C THR A 282 6.21 -15.15 -5.97
N SER A 283 6.24 -15.26 -7.31
CA SER A 283 5.78 -14.20 -8.22
C SER A 283 4.26 -13.96 -8.12
N LYS A 284 3.44 -14.98 -7.84
CA LYS A 284 2.01 -14.82 -7.54
C LYS A 284 1.79 -13.94 -6.32
N GLY A 285 2.54 -14.22 -5.24
CA GLY A 285 2.51 -13.39 -4.02
C GLY A 285 2.94 -11.94 -4.30
N ILE A 286 3.97 -11.73 -5.14
CA ILE A 286 4.39 -10.37 -5.54
C ILE A 286 3.28 -9.66 -6.32
N ILE A 287 2.61 -10.34 -7.25
CA ILE A 287 1.50 -9.76 -8.01
C ILE A 287 0.37 -9.35 -7.06
N SER A 288 0.02 -10.18 -6.08
CA SER A 288 -1.00 -9.85 -5.07
C SER A 288 -0.61 -8.61 -4.26
N LEU A 289 0.65 -8.48 -3.86
CA LEU A 289 1.16 -7.28 -3.17
C LEU A 289 1.12 -6.04 -4.06
N CYS A 290 1.47 -6.17 -5.34
CA CYS A 290 1.35 -5.08 -6.32
C CYS A 290 -0.10 -4.58 -6.40
N VAL A 291 -1.05 -5.50 -6.51
CA VAL A 291 -2.48 -5.18 -6.57
C VAL A 291 -2.93 -4.50 -5.29
N SER A 292 -2.56 -5.03 -4.12
CA SER A 292 -2.93 -4.46 -2.82
C SER A 292 -2.37 -3.04 -2.63
N TYR A 293 -1.12 -2.78 -3.04
CA TYR A 293 -0.52 -1.45 -2.99
C TYR A 293 -1.23 -0.47 -3.94
N ILE A 294 -1.52 -0.88 -5.19
CA ILE A 294 -2.23 -0.07 -6.18
C ILE A 294 -3.65 0.24 -5.70
N SER A 295 -4.38 -0.75 -5.17
CA SER A 295 -5.73 -0.61 -4.60
C SER A 295 -5.72 0.38 -3.42
N GLY A 296 -4.73 0.26 -2.52
CA GLY A 296 -4.52 1.22 -1.44
C GLY A 296 -4.27 2.65 -1.94
N ALA A 297 -3.56 2.82 -3.06
CA ALA A 297 -3.37 4.13 -3.68
C ALA A 297 -4.68 4.67 -4.31
N PHE A 298 -5.50 3.81 -4.91
CA PHE A 298 -6.80 4.18 -5.48
C PHE A 298 -7.77 4.69 -4.41
N ALA A 299 -7.75 4.09 -3.23
CA ALA A 299 -8.52 4.55 -2.09
C ALA A 299 -8.16 5.98 -1.65
N ASP A 300 -6.92 6.42 -1.87
CA ASP A 300 -6.51 7.78 -1.53
C ASP A 300 -6.98 8.81 -2.56
N GLN A 301 -6.81 8.53 -3.86
CA GLN A 301 -7.11 9.50 -4.91
C GLN A 301 -7.34 8.85 -6.27
N PHE A 302 -8.32 9.33 -7.00
CA PHE A 302 -8.60 8.90 -8.38
C PHE A 302 -7.47 9.24 -9.38
N THR A 303 -6.57 10.16 -9.03
CA THR A 303 -5.40 10.49 -9.87
C THR A 303 -4.46 9.30 -10.05
N TRP A 304 -4.31 8.49 -9.01
CA TRP A 304 -3.49 7.27 -9.05
C TRP A 304 -4.09 6.19 -9.96
N VAL A 305 -5.43 6.14 -10.07
CA VAL A 305 -6.09 5.27 -11.07
C VAL A 305 -5.69 5.69 -12.49
N GLY A 306 -5.70 7.01 -12.76
CA GLY A 306 -5.27 7.55 -14.05
C GLY A 306 -3.81 7.23 -14.37
N GLU A 307 -2.93 7.34 -13.37
CA GLU A 307 -1.51 7.03 -13.50
C GLU A 307 -1.25 5.53 -13.75
N ALA A 308 -1.90 4.66 -12.98
CA ALA A 308 -1.80 3.22 -13.17
C ALA A 308 -2.28 2.79 -14.57
N LEU A 309 -3.38 3.37 -15.07
CA LEU A 309 -3.87 3.11 -16.42
C LEU A 309 -2.87 3.58 -17.50
N GLN A 310 -2.20 4.72 -17.30
CA GLN A 310 -1.12 5.19 -18.19
C GLN A 310 0.12 4.30 -18.12
N ALA A 311 0.38 3.68 -16.97
CA ALA A 311 1.47 2.73 -16.76
C ALA A 311 1.11 1.30 -17.20
N HIS A 312 0.12 1.13 -18.08
CA HIS A 312 -0.30 -0.14 -18.71
C HIS A 312 -0.92 -1.17 -17.76
N LEU A 313 -1.58 -0.73 -16.68
CA LEU A 313 -2.18 -1.63 -15.69
C LEU A 313 -3.10 -2.69 -16.33
N LEU A 314 -4.07 -2.28 -17.17
CA LEU A 314 -5.04 -3.22 -17.77
C LEU A 314 -4.36 -4.24 -18.67
N LEU A 315 -3.37 -3.81 -19.45
CA LEU A 315 -2.58 -4.72 -20.27
C LEU A 315 -1.81 -5.73 -19.42
N SER A 316 -1.25 -5.30 -18.30
CA SER A 316 -0.51 -6.17 -17.37
C SER A 316 -1.43 -7.20 -16.73
N ILE A 317 -2.64 -6.81 -16.31
CA ILE A 317 -3.66 -7.72 -15.78
C ILE A 317 -4.02 -8.80 -16.81
N MET A 318 -4.29 -8.39 -18.05
CA MET A 318 -4.66 -9.33 -19.12
C MET A 318 -3.50 -10.26 -19.51
N LYS A 319 -2.26 -9.84 -19.32
CA LYS A 319 -1.06 -10.67 -19.51
C LYS A 319 -0.80 -11.66 -18.38
N CYS A 320 -1.53 -11.64 -17.27
CA CYS A 320 -1.41 -12.64 -16.21
C CYS A 320 -2.00 -14.01 -16.60
N GLN A 321 -2.56 -14.18 -17.80
CA GLN A 321 -3.13 -15.44 -18.29
C GLN A 321 -2.25 -16.69 -18.06
N PRO A 322 -0.90 -16.66 -18.24
CA PRO A 322 -0.09 -17.84 -18.01
C PRO A 322 -0.15 -18.37 -16.56
N TYR A 323 -0.38 -17.51 -15.57
CA TYR A 323 -0.54 -17.92 -14.17
C TYR A 323 -1.79 -18.78 -13.94
N PHE A 324 -2.84 -18.56 -14.71
CA PHE A 324 -4.08 -19.35 -14.64
C PHE A 324 -3.95 -20.65 -15.40
N MET A 325 -3.26 -20.65 -16.54
CA MET A 325 -3.02 -21.83 -17.36
C MET A 325 -2.16 -22.87 -16.63
N LEU A 326 -1.07 -22.45 -15.98
CA LEU A 326 -0.11 -23.34 -15.31
C LEU A 326 -0.61 -23.84 -13.95
N ALA A 327 -1.42 -23.06 -13.26
CA ALA A 327 -1.92 -23.39 -11.91
C ALA A 327 -3.17 -24.28 -11.92
N GLY A 328 -3.58 -24.83 -13.07
CA GLY A 328 -4.78 -25.68 -13.13
C GLY A 328 -6.07 -24.98 -12.70
N GLY A 329 -6.14 -23.66 -12.91
CA GLY A 329 -7.32 -22.84 -12.57
C GLY A 329 -7.11 -21.82 -11.44
N GLY A 330 -5.90 -21.66 -10.92
CA GLY A 330 -5.56 -20.54 -10.01
C GLY A 330 -6.22 -20.58 -8.62
N HIS A 331 -6.59 -21.75 -8.14
CA HIS A 331 -7.37 -21.93 -6.90
C HIS A 331 -6.54 -22.04 -5.60
N THR A 332 -5.22 -21.94 -5.66
CA THR A 332 -4.43 -21.89 -4.40
C THR A 332 -4.58 -20.50 -3.78
N PRO A 333 -5.12 -20.39 -2.54
CA PRO A 333 -5.17 -19.12 -1.83
C PRO A 333 -3.75 -18.59 -1.65
N ASP A 334 -3.59 -17.27 -1.81
CA ASP A 334 -2.37 -16.59 -1.39
C ASP A 334 -2.24 -16.74 0.14
N CYS A 335 -1.09 -17.21 0.61
CA CYS A 335 -0.82 -17.40 2.04
C CYS A 335 -0.88 -16.10 2.85
N THR A 336 -0.83 -14.92 2.19
CA THR A 336 -0.86 -13.63 2.87
C THR A 336 -2.26 -13.03 3.02
N THR A 337 -3.19 -13.31 2.09
CA THR A 337 -4.52 -12.66 2.07
C THR A 337 -5.69 -13.64 2.09
N GLY A 338 -5.45 -14.93 1.93
CA GLY A 338 -6.52 -15.95 1.78
C GLY A 338 -7.32 -15.85 0.47
N ASN A 339 -7.02 -14.86 -0.39
CA ASN A 339 -7.65 -14.64 -1.67
C ASN A 339 -6.85 -15.31 -2.79
N THR A 340 -7.54 -15.75 -3.84
CA THR A 340 -6.85 -16.23 -5.03
C THR A 340 -6.34 -15.06 -5.87
N LEU A 341 -5.29 -15.29 -6.69
CA LEU A 341 -4.82 -14.29 -7.64
C LEU A 341 -5.95 -13.76 -8.55
N ASN A 342 -6.89 -14.63 -8.91
CA ASN A 342 -8.05 -14.25 -9.69
C ASN A 342 -8.92 -13.22 -8.96
N ASP A 343 -9.19 -13.44 -7.67
CA ASP A 343 -10.07 -12.56 -6.89
C ASP A 343 -9.46 -11.17 -6.69
N VAL A 344 -8.14 -11.07 -6.46
CA VAL A 344 -7.48 -9.76 -6.30
C VAL A 344 -7.45 -8.97 -7.62
N LEU A 345 -7.24 -9.63 -8.76
CA LEU A 345 -7.28 -8.97 -10.07
C LEU A 345 -8.71 -8.54 -10.45
N VAL A 346 -9.73 -9.36 -10.13
CA VAL A 346 -11.15 -9.02 -10.29
C VAL A 346 -11.49 -7.78 -9.45
N HIS A 347 -11.02 -7.75 -8.19
CA HIS A 347 -11.22 -6.59 -7.32
C HIS A 347 -10.66 -5.31 -7.95
N LEU A 348 -9.42 -5.34 -8.42
CA LEU A 348 -8.78 -4.18 -9.05
C LEU A 348 -9.51 -3.71 -10.31
N LEU A 349 -10.02 -4.62 -11.16
CA LEU A 349 -10.84 -4.23 -12.32
C LEU A 349 -12.15 -3.55 -11.90
N ASN A 350 -12.78 -4.04 -10.82
CA ASN A 350 -13.99 -3.42 -10.27
C ASN A 350 -13.71 -2.02 -9.72
N GLU A 351 -12.59 -1.80 -9.04
CA GLU A 351 -12.18 -0.46 -8.59
C GLU A 351 -11.97 0.50 -9.76
N VAL A 352 -11.26 0.07 -10.81
CA VAL A 352 -11.14 0.89 -12.05
C VAL A 352 -12.52 1.22 -12.63
N ASN A 353 -13.45 0.27 -12.60
CA ASN A 353 -14.83 0.49 -13.05
C ASN A 353 -15.54 1.54 -12.18
N CYS A 354 -15.45 1.44 -10.86
CA CYS A 354 -16.02 2.44 -9.94
C CYS A 354 -15.50 3.85 -10.23
N HIS A 355 -14.19 4.00 -10.38
CA HIS A 355 -13.56 5.30 -10.66
C HIS A 355 -13.82 5.83 -12.08
N SER A 356 -14.24 5.01 -13.03
CA SER A 356 -14.47 5.44 -14.41
C SER A 356 -15.71 6.36 -14.60
N VAL A 357 -16.44 6.70 -13.53
CA VAL A 357 -17.43 7.78 -13.50
C VAL A 357 -16.77 9.16 -13.57
N ILE A 358 -15.49 9.24 -13.24
CA ILE A 358 -14.69 10.47 -13.31
C ILE A 358 -14.10 10.59 -14.72
N ARG A 359 -14.32 11.73 -15.39
CA ARG A 359 -13.97 11.93 -16.80
C ARG A 359 -12.47 11.71 -17.12
N ALA A 360 -11.60 12.11 -16.20
CA ALA A 360 -10.16 11.91 -16.37
C ALA A 360 -9.81 10.41 -16.41
N VAL A 361 -10.33 9.65 -15.47
CA VAL A 361 -10.18 8.19 -15.40
C VAL A 361 -10.83 7.51 -16.60
N LEU A 362 -12.06 7.91 -16.97
CA LEU A 362 -12.79 7.36 -18.12
C LEU A 362 -11.97 7.44 -19.43
N ARG A 363 -11.30 8.58 -19.66
CA ARG A 363 -10.43 8.75 -20.85
C ARG A 363 -9.24 7.80 -20.84
N GLN A 364 -8.59 7.63 -19.70
CA GLN A 364 -7.44 6.73 -19.57
C GLN A 364 -7.88 5.26 -19.67
N ALA A 365 -9.00 4.89 -19.02
CA ALA A 365 -9.56 3.55 -19.14
C ALA A 365 -9.91 3.20 -20.60
N THR A 366 -10.49 4.15 -21.36
CA THR A 366 -10.77 3.94 -22.79
C THR A 366 -9.51 3.68 -23.60
N ARG A 367 -8.42 4.42 -23.32
CA ARG A 367 -7.12 4.21 -23.99
C ARG A 367 -6.52 2.86 -23.63
N ALA A 368 -6.53 2.52 -22.34
CA ALA A 368 -5.97 1.28 -21.85
C ALA A 368 -6.75 0.05 -22.35
N ILE A 369 -8.09 0.13 -22.50
CA ILE A 369 -8.90 -0.92 -23.11
C ILE A 369 -8.49 -1.11 -24.57
N ARG A 370 -8.37 -0.03 -25.35
CA ARG A 370 -7.93 -0.12 -26.76
C ARG A 370 -6.53 -0.72 -26.89
N GLU A 371 -5.62 -0.41 -25.96
CA GLU A 371 -4.28 -1.02 -25.93
C GLU A 371 -4.35 -2.55 -25.79
N VAL A 372 -5.24 -3.07 -24.96
CA VAL A 372 -5.48 -4.51 -24.81
C VAL A 372 -6.08 -5.09 -26.10
N GLU A 373 -7.10 -4.43 -26.66
CA GLU A 373 -7.79 -4.87 -27.89
C GLU A 373 -6.87 -4.90 -29.12
N TRP A 374 -5.94 -3.97 -29.21
CA TRP A 374 -4.96 -3.88 -30.32
C TRP A 374 -3.69 -4.70 -30.09
N HIS A 375 -3.61 -5.41 -28.97
CA HIS A 375 -2.44 -6.24 -28.70
C HIS A 375 -2.34 -7.37 -29.75
N PRO A 376 -1.14 -7.64 -30.33
CA PRO A 376 -0.98 -8.63 -31.40
C PRO A 376 -1.46 -10.04 -31.06
N PHE A 377 -1.41 -10.41 -29.78
CA PHE A 377 -1.96 -11.65 -29.29
C PHE A 377 -3.36 -11.42 -28.71
N SER A 378 -4.28 -12.35 -29.01
CA SER A 378 -5.65 -12.28 -28.49
C SER A 378 -5.71 -12.62 -27.00
N LEU A 379 -5.28 -11.67 -26.15
CA LEU A 379 -5.25 -11.83 -24.69
C LEU A 379 -6.62 -12.15 -24.11
N GLU A 380 -7.68 -11.57 -24.67
CA GLU A 380 -9.05 -11.74 -24.22
C GLU A 380 -9.49 -13.21 -24.32
N LYS A 381 -9.18 -13.90 -25.43
CA LYS A 381 -9.54 -15.32 -25.61
C LYS A 381 -8.85 -16.24 -24.59
N GLY A 382 -7.62 -15.93 -24.25
CA GLY A 382 -6.88 -16.67 -23.22
C GLY A 382 -7.51 -16.52 -21.84
N ILE A 383 -7.82 -15.30 -21.44
CA ILE A 383 -8.45 -15.02 -20.14
C ILE A 383 -9.87 -15.60 -20.07
N GLU A 384 -10.66 -15.51 -21.16
CA GLU A 384 -12.01 -16.09 -21.23
C GLU A 384 -11.99 -17.59 -20.92
N LYS A 385 -10.99 -18.30 -21.45
CA LYS A 385 -10.83 -19.74 -21.26
C LYS A 385 -10.31 -20.10 -19.86
N ASP A 386 -9.24 -19.42 -19.41
CA ASP A 386 -8.43 -19.87 -18.28
C ASP A 386 -8.81 -19.16 -16.95
N ALA A 387 -9.52 -18.02 -17.01
CA ALA A 387 -9.92 -17.22 -15.85
C ALA A 387 -11.30 -16.58 -16.03
N PRO A 388 -12.42 -17.37 -16.04
CA PRO A 388 -13.75 -16.88 -16.37
C PRO A 388 -14.25 -15.75 -15.47
N LYS A 389 -13.97 -15.76 -14.18
CA LYS A 389 -14.34 -14.65 -13.27
C LYS A 389 -13.65 -13.34 -13.67
N LEU A 390 -12.37 -13.40 -14.02
CA LEU A 390 -11.61 -12.22 -14.48
C LEU A 390 -12.16 -11.73 -15.82
N TRP A 391 -12.50 -12.64 -16.72
CA TRP A 391 -13.16 -12.32 -18.00
C TRP A 391 -14.48 -11.59 -17.80
N GLU A 392 -15.34 -12.09 -16.91
CA GLU A 392 -16.60 -11.41 -16.60
C GLU A 392 -16.39 -9.99 -16.04
N ALA A 393 -15.40 -9.80 -15.15
CA ALA A 393 -15.06 -8.49 -14.61
C ALA A 393 -14.54 -7.55 -15.72
N TRP A 394 -13.71 -8.07 -16.61
CA TRP A 394 -13.21 -7.36 -17.79
C TRP A 394 -14.34 -6.95 -18.74
N ALA A 395 -15.24 -7.89 -19.08
CA ALA A 395 -16.37 -7.61 -19.94
C ALA A 395 -17.32 -6.55 -19.33
N ARG A 396 -17.55 -6.61 -18.02
CA ARG A 396 -18.32 -5.57 -17.29
C ARG A 396 -17.63 -4.22 -17.36
N LEU A 397 -16.32 -4.15 -17.16
CA LEU A 397 -15.54 -2.90 -17.27
C LEU A 397 -15.64 -2.32 -18.69
N LYS A 398 -15.40 -3.12 -19.72
CA LYS A 398 -15.51 -2.68 -21.14
C LYS A 398 -16.90 -2.11 -21.45
N LYS A 399 -17.95 -2.83 -21.07
CA LYS A 399 -19.33 -2.39 -21.25
C LYS A 399 -19.62 -1.08 -20.54
N ALA A 400 -19.18 -0.95 -19.27
CA ALA A 400 -19.40 0.26 -18.48
C ALA A 400 -18.68 1.47 -19.07
N VAL A 401 -17.38 1.30 -19.42
CA VAL A 401 -16.57 2.36 -20.02
C VAL A 401 -17.13 2.76 -21.39
N GLY A 402 -17.50 1.80 -22.24
CA GLY A 402 -18.13 2.07 -23.54
C GLY A 402 -19.42 2.87 -23.39
N THR A 403 -20.32 2.44 -22.50
CA THR A 403 -21.59 3.13 -22.22
C THR A 403 -21.36 4.55 -21.71
N ARG A 404 -20.42 4.75 -20.76
CA ARG A 404 -20.09 6.08 -20.22
C ARG A 404 -19.43 6.98 -21.27
N MET A 405 -18.66 6.43 -22.19
CA MET A 405 -18.10 7.19 -23.32
C MET A 405 -19.16 7.65 -24.30
N GLU A 406 -20.18 6.82 -24.62
CA GLU A 406 -21.32 7.25 -25.42
C GLU A 406 -22.13 8.36 -24.70
N MET A 407 -22.39 8.18 -23.41
CA MET A 407 -23.02 9.25 -22.61
C MET A 407 -22.19 10.53 -22.63
N ARG A 408 -20.86 10.42 -22.57
CA ARG A 408 -19.97 11.59 -22.65
C ARG A 408 -20.02 12.28 -24.02
N LYS A 409 -20.15 11.56 -25.13
CA LYS A 409 -20.34 12.15 -26.47
C LYS A 409 -21.63 12.97 -26.52
N ASN A 410 -22.72 12.43 -25.92
CA ASN A 410 -24.02 13.06 -25.88
C ASN A 410 -24.13 14.15 -24.80
N TYR A 411 -23.18 14.17 -23.86
CA TYR A 411 -23.13 15.18 -22.81
C TYR A 411 -22.70 16.53 -23.40
N LEU A 412 -23.70 17.32 -23.72
CA LEU A 412 -23.52 18.71 -24.06
C LEU A 412 -23.23 19.47 -22.74
N TRP A 413 -22.04 19.38 -22.24
CA TRP A 413 -21.59 20.12 -21.05
C TRP A 413 -21.61 21.65 -21.29
N ARG A 414 -21.97 22.05 -22.47
CA ARG A 414 -22.23 23.37 -22.99
C ARG A 414 -23.08 24.22 -22.03
N ASP A 415 -24.12 23.63 -21.44
CA ASP A 415 -25.05 24.33 -20.59
C ASP A 415 -24.50 24.72 -19.21
N LYS A 416 -23.27 24.26 -18.87
CA LYS A 416 -22.73 24.38 -17.49
C LYS A 416 -21.22 24.63 -17.41
N ALA A 417 -20.54 24.92 -18.50
CA ALA A 417 -19.13 25.33 -18.46
C ALA A 417 -19.06 26.84 -18.16
N GLU A 418 -19.40 27.18 -16.94
CA GLU A 418 -19.37 28.56 -16.49
C GLU A 418 -17.93 28.99 -16.16
N CYS A 419 -17.61 30.20 -16.57
CA CYS A 419 -16.47 30.91 -16.02
C CYS A 419 -16.70 31.10 -14.52
N MET A 420 -15.76 30.70 -13.69
CA MET A 420 -15.87 30.82 -12.23
C MET A 420 -15.64 32.26 -11.72
N ASN A 421 -15.63 33.24 -12.61
CA ASN A 421 -15.79 34.63 -12.23
C ASN A 421 -17.28 34.93 -12.10
N VAL A 422 -17.74 35.28 -10.90
CA VAL A 422 -19.14 35.60 -10.61
C VAL A 422 -19.61 36.78 -11.45
N GLU A 423 -18.72 37.73 -11.73
CA GLU A 423 -18.96 38.92 -12.52
C GLU A 423 -18.56 38.77 -14.00
N CYS A 424 -18.56 37.54 -14.51
CA CYS A 424 -18.19 37.30 -15.89
C CYS A 424 -19.13 38.03 -16.86
N PRO A 425 -18.59 38.92 -17.72
CA PRO A 425 -19.43 39.70 -18.62
C PRO A 425 -20.02 38.89 -19.78
N LEU A 426 -19.62 37.66 -19.94
CA LEU A 426 -20.14 36.80 -20.99
C LEU A 426 -21.49 36.21 -20.56
N PRO A 427 -22.56 36.50 -21.32
CA PRO A 427 -23.87 35.99 -20.98
C PRO A 427 -23.89 34.44 -21.05
N PRO A 428 -24.70 33.77 -20.21
CA PRO A 428 -24.86 32.32 -20.21
C PRO A 428 -25.32 31.73 -21.56
N GLN A 429 -25.76 32.60 -22.49
CA GLN A 429 -26.38 32.24 -23.78
C GLN A 429 -25.45 32.35 -25.00
N VAL A 430 -24.16 32.66 -24.83
CA VAL A 430 -23.24 32.60 -25.97
C VAL A 430 -23.11 31.15 -26.43
N THR A 431 -23.39 30.93 -27.73
CA THR A 431 -23.42 29.59 -28.28
C THR A 431 -22.15 28.83 -27.91
N PRO A 432 -22.31 27.61 -27.44
CA PRO A 432 -21.25 26.81 -26.86
C PRO A 432 -20.04 26.57 -27.77
N GLU A 433 -20.24 26.63 -29.08
CA GLU A 433 -19.20 26.40 -30.10
C GLU A 433 -18.12 27.47 -30.08
N ALA A 434 -18.47 28.72 -29.74
CA ALA A 434 -17.53 29.84 -29.69
C ALA A 434 -16.69 29.88 -28.38
N MET A 435 -17.17 29.28 -27.29
CA MET A 435 -16.52 29.38 -25.97
C MET A 435 -15.64 28.20 -25.57
N LEU A 436 -15.84 27.03 -26.18
CA LEU A 436 -15.22 25.80 -25.76
C LEU A 436 -13.68 25.71 -25.85
N PRO A 437 -13.03 26.37 -26.82
CA PRO A 437 -11.55 26.28 -26.91
C PRO A 437 -10.82 27.10 -25.85
N SER A 438 -11.49 28.04 -25.16
CA SER A 438 -10.81 29.14 -24.46
C SER A 438 -10.81 29.07 -22.93
N LEU A 439 -11.57 28.19 -22.28
CA LEU A 439 -11.56 28.12 -20.81
C LEU A 439 -10.19 27.64 -20.28
N LYS A 440 -9.48 28.58 -19.67
CA LYS A 440 -8.18 28.36 -19.03
C LYS A 440 -8.36 27.85 -17.61
N LYS A 441 -7.60 26.85 -17.26
CA LYS A 441 -7.58 26.26 -15.92
C LYS A 441 -6.61 27.04 -15.02
N CYS A 442 -6.97 27.30 -13.78
CA CYS A 442 -6.03 27.84 -12.81
C CYS A 442 -4.90 26.84 -12.56
N VAL A 443 -3.66 27.26 -12.80
CA VAL A 443 -2.47 26.40 -12.65
C VAL A 443 -2.23 26.04 -11.17
N GLY A 444 -2.56 26.95 -10.24
CA GLY A 444 -2.35 26.73 -8.82
C GLY A 444 -3.24 25.63 -8.26
N CYS A 445 -4.55 25.84 -8.22
CA CYS A 445 -5.49 24.87 -7.64
C CYS A 445 -5.91 23.75 -8.57
N CYS A 446 -5.75 23.93 -9.88
CA CYS A 446 -6.27 23.01 -10.90
C CYS A 446 -7.79 22.72 -10.81
N TYR A 447 -8.54 23.56 -10.10
CA TYR A 447 -9.97 23.44 -9.84
C TYR A 447 -10.79 24.44 -10.66
N ALA A 448 -10.45 25.73 -10.64
CA ALA A 448 -11.18 26.81 -11.25
C ALA A 448 -10.88 26.96 -12.75
N TYR A 449 -11.90 27.37 -13.51
CA TYR A 449 -11.84 27.64 -14.96
C TYR A 449 -12.34 29.05 -15.27
N TYR A 450 -11.68 29.72 -16.22
CA TYR A 450 -11.96 31.09 -16.62
C TYR A 450 -11.98 31.26 -18.14
N CYS A 451 -12.89 32.05 -18.66
CA CYS A 451 -12.98 32.34 -20.09
C CYS A 451 -11.82 33.24 -20.57
N SER A 452 -11.26 34.04 -19.67
CA SER A 452 -10.18 34.96 -19.98
C SER A 452 -9.23 35.18 -18.79
N THR A 453 -8.05 35.71 -19.05
CA THR A 453 -7.12 36.16 -18.02
C THR A 453 -7.70 37.30 -17.18
N LYS A 454 -8.59 38.15 -17.78
CA LYS A 454 -9.30 39.22 -17.09
C LYS A 454 -10.20 38.62 -16.01
N CYS A 455 -11.07 37.68 -16.38
CA CYS A 455 -11.96 37.00 -15.42
C CYS A 455 -11.17 36.25 -14.32
N GLN A 456 -10.03 35.67 -14.65
CA GLN A 456 -9.19 35.04 -13.64
C GLN A 456 -8.62 36.04 -12.63
N LYS A 457 -8.19 37.24 -13.11
CA LYS A 457 -7.68 38.30 -12.24
C LYS A 457 -8.78 38.89 -11.35
N GLU A 458 -9.96 39.08 -11.89
CA GLU A 458 -11.13 39.58 -11.14
C GLU A 458 -11.56 38.58 -10.07
N ALA A 459 -11.74 37.31 -10.43
CA ALA A 459 -12.06 36.27 -9.49
C ALA A 459 -10.96 36.08 -8.40
N TRP A 460 -9.69 36.31 -8.77
CA TRP A 460 -8.58 36.27 -7.82
C TRP A 460 -8.74 37.32 -6.72
N LYS A 461 -9.17 38.55 -7.09
CA LYS A 461 -9.47 39.63 -6.15
C LYS A 461 -10.77 39.37 -5.38
N GLY A 462 -11.73 38.71 -6.01
CA GLY A 462 -13.06 38.37 -5.45
C GLY A 462 -13.09 37.11 -4.58
N GLY A 463 -11.93 36.60 -4.12
CA GLY A 463 -11.88 35.47 -3.16
C GLY A 463 -11.28 34.15 -3.69
N HIS A 464 -11.05 34.02 -5.02
CA HIS A 464 -10.41 32.80 -5.52
C HIS A 464 -9.00 32.58 -4.95
N ARG A 465 -8.28 33.63 -4.56
CA ARG A 465 -6.96 33.54 -3.92
C ARG A 465 -6.98 32.63 -2.71
N ASP A 466 -7.96 32.80 -1.83
CA ASP A 466 -8.08 32.05 -0.59
C ASP A 466 -8.46 30.57 -0.85
N ILE A 467 -9.41 30.38 -1.77
CA ILE A 467 -9.82 29.05 -2.24
C ILE A 467 -8.63 28.33 -2.89
N CYS A 468 -7.89 29.02 -3.76
CA CYS A 468 -6.72 28.47 -4.44
C CYS A 468 -5.62 28.06 -3.44
N THR A 469 -5.35 28.93 -2.47
CA THR A 469 -4.38 28.67 -1.41
C THR A 469 -4.79 27.48 -0.55
N HIS A 470 -6.06 27.42 -0.15
CA HIS A 470 -6.61 26.31 0.62
C HIS A 470 -6.48 24.97 -0.11
N ILE A 471 -6.93 24.91 -1.37
CA ILE A 471 -6.83 23.70 -2.20
C ILE A 471 -5.36 23.28 -2.40
N THR A 472 -4.48 24.25 -2.66
CA THR A 472 -3.05 23.99 -2.86
C THR A 472 -2.39 23.48 -1.59
N LYS A 473 -2.73 24.05 -0.42
CA LYS A 473 -2.25 23.61 0.90
C LYS A 473 -2.73 22.21 1.22
N ASN A 474 -4.01 21.91 0.97
CA ASN A 474 -4.56 20.58 1.17
C ASN A 474 -3.88 19.53 0.27
N ARG A 475 -3.65 19.86 -1.00
CA ARG A 475 -2.91 18.99 -1.92
C ARG A 475 -1.48 18.72 -1.45
N LYS A 476 -0.77 19.74 -0.93
CA LYS A 476 0.56 19.58 -0.34
C LYS A 476 0.54 18.68 0.91
N LYS A 477 -0.56 18.68 1.65
CA LYS A 477 -0.77 17.77 2.80
C LYS A 477 -1.20 16.37 2.38
N GLY A 478 -1.32 16.10 1.09
CA GLY A 478 -1.74 14.79 0.55
C GLY A 478 -3.24 14.54 0.58
N HIS A 479 -4.05 15.57 0.84
CA HIS A 479 -5.50 15.42 0.70
C HIS A 479 -5.89 15.23 -0.78
N PRO A 480 -6.94 14.43 -1.07
CA PRO A 480 -7.38 14.20 -2.42
C PRO A 480 -7.76 15.51 -3.12
N PRO A 481 -7.48 15.66 -4.42
CA PRO A 481 -7.90 16.82 -5.16
C PRO A 481 -9.43 16.91 -5.17
N HIS A 482 -9.98 18.09 -4.97
CA HIS A 482 -11.40 18.29 -5.11
C HIS A 482 -11.88 17.90 -6.51
N MET A 483 -13.04 17.25 -6.60
CA MET A 483 -13.68 16.97 -7.87
C MET A 483 -13.94 18.31 -8.57
N ASN A 484 -13.39 18.47 -9.78
CA ASN A 484 -13.58 19.72 -10.50
C ASN A 484 -15.04 19.85 -10.96
N PRO A 485 -15.57 21.09 -11.16
CA PRO A 485 -16.97 21.32 -11.53
C PRO A 485 -17.42 20.54 -12.78
N ARG A 486 -16.50 20.33 -13.73
CA ARG A 486 -16.79 19.58 -14.97
C ARG A 486 -16.98 18.09 -14.70
N ASP A 487 -16.21 17.53 -13.78
CA ASP A 487 -16.39 16.12 -13.39
C ASP A 487 -17.68 15.96 -12.57
N GLY A 488 -17.97 16.90 -11.66
CA GLY A 488 -19.23 16.95 -10.92
C GLY A 488 -20.47 17.06 -11.82
N SER A 489 -20.44 17.98 -12.79
CA SER A 489 -21.55 18.15 -13.74
C SER A 489 -21.75 16.92 -14.63
N PHE A 490 -20.65 16.29 -15.08
CA PHE A 490 -20.73 15.05 -15.83
C PHE A 490 -21.27 13.89 -14.98
N LEU A 491 -20.86 13.80 -13.72
CA LEU A 491 -21.38 12.81 -12.78
C LEU A 491 -22.90 12.95 -12.60
N LEU A 492 -23.40 14.18 -12.40
CA LEU A 492 -24.83 14.45 -12.32
C LEU A 492 -25.57 14.03 -13.60
N TYR A 493 -24.98 14.25 -14.77
CA TYR A 493 -25.53 13.79 -16.03
C TYR A 493 -25.58 12.25 -16.10
N LEU A 494 -24.52 11.55 -15.68
CA LEU A 494 -24.51 10.09 -15.60
C LEU A 494 -25.63 9.58 -14.69
N VAL A 495 -25.78 10.17 -13.50
CA VAL A 495 -26.84 9.82 -12.55
C VAL A 495 -28.23 9.99 -13.19
N LYS A 496 -28.50 11.13 -13.86
CA LYS A 496 -29.75 11.33 -14.58
C LYS A 496 -30.01 10.23 -15.63
N CYS A 497 -29.01 9.89 -16.42
CA CYS A 497 -29.11 8.85 -17.42
C CYS A 497 -29.38 7.47 -16.79
N ASP A 498 -28.71 7.18 -15.69
CA ASP A 498 -28.86 5.90 -14.99
C ASP A 498 -30.25 5.77 -14.34
N MET A 499 -30.76 6.84 -13.76
CA MET A 499 -32.13 6.85 -13.22
C MET A 499 -33.17 6.69 -14.32
N LYS A 500 -33.02 7.40 -15.46
CA LYS A 500 -33.93 7.25 -16.63
C LYS A 500 -33.92 5.84 -17.23
N ARG A 501 -32.84 5.09 -17.08
CA ARG A 501 -32.75 3.69 -17.54
C ARG A 501 -33.33 2.68 -16.55
N ASN A 502 -33.58 3.09 -15.29
CA ASN A 502 -34.05 2.20 -14.23
C ASN A 502 -35.32 2.72 -13.53
N PRO A 503 -36.32 3.29 -14.23
CA PRO A 503 -37.46 3.98 -13.61
C PRO A 503 -38.33 3.00 -12.81
N ASN A 504 -38.57 1.80 -13.32
CA ASN A 504 -39.40 0.81 -12.65
C ASN A 504 -38.77 0.27 -11.38
N HIS A 505 -37.45 0.02 -11.39
CA HIS A 505 -36.72 -0.42 -10.21
C HIS A 505 -36.76 0.65 -9.10
N ILE A 506 -36.52 1.91 -9.45
CA ILE A 506 -36.57 3.01 -8.48
C ILE A 506 -37.99 3.19 -7.92
N LYS A 507 -39.02 3.05 -8.77
CA LYS A 507 -40.43 3.10 -8.35
C LYS A 507 -40.77 1.98 -7.36
N THR A 508 -40.29 0.77 -7.60
CA THR A 508 -40.45 -0.37 -6.69
C THR A 508 -39.79 -0.11 -5.35
N LEU A 509 -38.52 0.34 -5.32
CA LEU A 509 -37.81 0.69 -4.09
C LEU A 509 -38.53 1.76 -3.27
N LYS A 510 -39.09 2.79 -3.94
CA LYS A 510 -39.86 3.84 -3.28
C LYS A 510 -41.14 3.28 -2.64
N LYS A 511 -41.82 2.37 -3.36
CA LYS A 511 -43.05 1.73 -2.85
C LYS A 511 -42.74 0.85 -1.64
N GLU A 512 -41.73 0.02 -1.70
CA GLU A 512 -41.28 -0.85 -0.61
C GLU A 512 -40.90 -0.03 0.63
N TYR A 513 -40.14 1.06 0.43
CA TYR A 513 -39.81 1.98 1.52
C TYR A 513 -41.04 2.56 2.20
N ARG A 514 -42.03 3.08 1.43
CA ARG A 514 -43.27 3.65 1.98
C ARG A 514 -44.11 2.61 2.70
N GLN A 515 -44.14 1.37 2.23
CA GLN A 515 -44.86 0.27 2.89
C GLN A 515 -44.24 -0.11 4.24
N SER A 516 -42.91 -0.09 4.33
CA SER A 516 -42.19 -0.43 5.58
C SER A 516 -42.13 0.76 6.56
N HIS A 517 -42.34 2.00 6.08
CA HIS A 517 -42.26 3.23 6.89
C HIS A 517 -43.47 4.13 6.65
N PRO A 518 -44.70 3.71 7.02
CA PRO A 518 -45.93 4.43 6.70
C PRO A 518 -46.04 5.81 7.41
N ALA A 519 -45.38 5.98 8.55
CA ALA A 519 -45.40 7.24 9.30
C ALA A 519 -44.40 8.29 8.77
N ASP A 520 -43.52 7.93 7.85
CA ASP A 520 -42.53 8.87 7.30
C ASP A 520 -43.12 9.72 6.17
N ASN A 521 -43.36 10.99 6.44
CA ASN A 521 -43.92 11.95 5.49
C ASN A 521 -42.87 12.81 4.77
N LEU A 522 -41.59 12.58 4.99
CA LEU A 522 -40.52 13.33 4.33
C LEU A 522 -40.33 12.88 2.87
N PRO A 523 -39.76 13.71 2.00
CA PRO A 523 -39.35 13.33 0.66
C PRO A 523 -38.39 12.17 0.70
N LEU A 524 -38.45 11.29 -0.29
CA LEU A 524 -37.56 10.18 -0.43
C LEU A 524 -36.31 10.57 -1.22
N VAL A 525 -35.15 10.14 -0.72
CA VAL A 525 -33.85 10.30 -1.36
C VAL A 525 -33.50 9.01 -2.09
N VAL A 526 -33.22 9.10 -3.38
CA VAL A 526 -32.67 7.99 -4.16
C VAL A 526 -31.15 7.99 -4.02
N VAL A 527 -30.58 6.94 -3.46
CA VAL A 527 -29.12 6.76 -3.36
C VAL A 527 -28.63 6.04 -4.59
N VAL A 528 -27.67 6.64 -5.28
CA VAL A 528 -26.97 6.00 -6.42
C VAL A 528 -25.55 5.70 -5.99
N ASN A 529 -25.25 4.43 -5.82
CA ASN A 529 -23.96 3.96 -5.30
C ASN A 529 -23.07 3.45 -6.43
N TYR A 530 -22.01 4.22 -6.71
CA TYR A 530 -20.95 3.87 -7.66
C TYR A 530 -19.71 3.23 -7.01
N LEU A 531 -19.75 2.92 -5.71
CA LEU A 531 -18.65 2.25 -5.01
C LEU A 531 -18.63 0.74 -5.25
N VAL A 532 -19.68 0.20 -5.83
CA VAL A 532 -19.85 -1.24 -6.11
C VAL A 532 -20.15 -1.50 -7.59
N VAL A 533 -19.84 -2.69 -8.03
CA VAL A 533 -20.07 -3.14 -9.41
C VAL A 533 -20.89 -4.43 -9.38
N PRO A 534 -22.06 -4.46 -10.03
CA PRO A 534 -22.75 -3.34 -10.69
C PRO A 534 -23.20 -2.26 -9.68
N ARG A 535 -23.36 -1.01 -10.17
CA ARG A 535 -23.91 0.08 -9.33
C ARG A 535 -25.27 -0.31 -8.76
N THR A 536 -25.56 0.15 -7.55
CA THR A 536 -26.82 -0.12 -6.87
C THR A 536 -27.65 1.13 -6.64
N PHE A 537 -28.96 0.93 -6.49
CA PHE A 537 -29.89 1.95 -6.07
C PHE A 537 -30.52 1.54 -4.73
N SER A 538 -30.71 2.50 -3.86
CA SER A 538 -31.48 2.36 -2.63
C SER A 538 -32.30 3.62 -2.37
N VAL A 539 -33.27 3.53 -1.46
CA VAL A 539 -34.15 4.66 -1.13
C VAL A 539 -34.22 4.81 0.37
N PHE A 540 -34.07 6.05 0.84
CA PHE A 540 -34.15 6.39 2.25
C PHE A 540 -34.98 7.67 2.45
N SER A 541 -35.39 7.94 3.69
CA SER A 541 -35.97 9.23 4.07
C SER A 541 -34.94 10.35 3.99
N ALA A 542 -35.39 11.54 3.64
CA ALA A 542 -34.55 12.73 3.74
C ALA A 542 -34.04 12.99 5.17
N SER A 543 -34.70 12.47 6.20
CA SER A 543 -34.28 12.60 7.60
C SER A 543 -32.87 12.07 7.87
N VAL A 544 -32.45 11.01 7.15
CA VAL A 544 -31.11 10.40 7.27
C VAL A 544 -29.99 11.40 6.92
N TYR A 545 -30.29 12.41 6.12
CA TYR A 545 -29.32 13.37 5.63
C TYR A 545 -29.46 14.77 6.28
N LYS A 546 -30.23 14.86 7.36
CA LYS A 546 -30.37 16.09 8.15
C LYS A 546 -29.00 16.61 8.59
N GLY A 547 -28.79 17.92 8.42
CA GLY A 547 -27.49 18.55 8.73
C GLY A 547 -26.47 18.55 7.58
N LYS A 548 -26.80 18.00 6.41
CA LYS A 548 -26.00 18.21 5.20
C LYS A 548 -26.22 19.65 4.66
N PRO A 549 -25.25 20.26 3.98
CA PRO A 549 -25.41 21.57 3.36
C PRO A 549 -26.67 21.63 2.50
N ASP A 550 -27.37 22.75 2.56
CA ASP A 550 -28.58 23.05 1.80
C ASP A 550 -29.76 22.06 2.00
N TRP A 551 -29.71 21.22 3.07
CA TRP A 551 -30.71 20.16 3.33
C TRP A 551 -32.13 20.74 3.42
N ASP A 552 -32.34 21.83 4.20
CA ASP A 552 -33.66 22.42 4.40
C ASP A 552 -34.26 22.94 3.07
N GLN A 553 -33.44 23.60 2.25
CA GLN A 553 -33.86 24.09 0.94
C GLN A 553 -34.20 22.94 0.01
N HIS A 554 -33.33 21.94 -0.08
CA HIS A 554 -33.54 20.78 -0.95
C HIS A 554 -34.79 19.98 -0.58
N VAL A 555 -35.11 19.86 0.72
CA VAL A 555 -36.34 19.21 1.18
C VAL A 555 -37.57 20.03 0.86
N ALA A 556 -37.49 21.36 1.01
CA ALA A 556 -38.60 22.27 0.65
C ALA A 556 -38.91 22.20 -0.86
N ASP A 557 -37.88 22.29 -1.70
CA ASP A 557 -38.00 22.20 -3.17
C ASP A 557 -38.57 20.84 -3.61
N ALA A 558 -38.09 19.75 -2.98
CA ALA A 558 -38.63 18.42 -3.27
C ALA A 558 -40.11 18.24 -2.86
N ARG A 559 -40.55 18.88 -1.75
CA ARG A 559 -41.96 18.95 -1.34
C ARG A 559 -42.81 19.78 -2.29
N ALA A 560 -42.25 20.84 -2.84
CA ALA A 560 -42.89 21.66 -3.88
C ALA A 560 -42.98 20.91 -5.23
N GLY A 561 -42.40 19.74 -5.35
CA GLY A 561 -42.38 18.95 -6.61
C GLY A 561 -41.37 19.44 -7.64
N GLU A 562 -40.43 20.30 -7.25
CA GLU A 562 -39.44 20.90 -8.16
C GLU A 562 -38.38 19.89 -8.65
N GLY A 563 -38.23 18.74 -7.95
CA GLY A 563 -37.26 17.72 -8.36
C GLY A 563 -37.21 16.51 -7.46
N GLN A 564 -36.26 15.62 -7.76
CA GLN A 564 -35.97 14.40 -7.01
C GLN A 564 -34.71 14.62 -6.18
N LEU A 565 -34.80 14.30 -4.87
CA LEU A 565 -33.62 14.23 -4.01
C LEU A 565 -32.78 13.01 -4.36
N ILE A 566 -31.50 13.23 -4.53
CA ILE A 566 -30.54 12.18 -4.85
C ILE A 566 -29.32 12.31 -3.95
N PHE A 567 -28.83 11.16 -3.49
CA PHE A 567 -27.57 11.07 -2.79
C PHE A 567 -26.62 10.21 -3.62
N ILE A 568 -25.43 10.74 -3.92
CA ILE A 568 -24.48 10.11 -4.81
C ILE A 568 -23.27 9.66 -4.00
N SER A 569 -22.95 8.37 -4.06
CA SER A 569 -21.73 7.80 -3.47
C SER A 569 -20.73 7.47 -4.58
N VAL A 570 -19.58 8.14 -4.56
CA VAL A 570 -18.49 7.94 -5.53
C VAL A 570 -17.15 7.76 -4.83
N PRO A 571 -16.20 7.00 -5.40
CA PRO A 571 -14.87 6.89 -4.84
C PRO A 571 -14.13 8.23 -4.98
N HIS A 572 -13.79 8.85 -3.86
CA HIS A 572 -13.12 10.14 -3.82
C HIS A 572 -12.25 10.27 -2.57
N GLY A 573 -11.09 9.61 -2.57
CA GLY A 573 -10.18 9.58 -1.43
C GLY A 573 -10.67 8.70 -0.28
N PRO A 574 -10.00 8.75 0.87
CA PRO A 574 -10.31 7.90 2.03
C PRO A 574 -11.71 8.16 2.59
N ASN A 575 -12.27 9.33 2.30
CA ASN A 575 -13.65 9.66 2.60
C ASN A 575 -14.45 9.57 1.30
N VAL A 576 -15.41 8.66 1.27
CA VAL A 576 -16.38 8.60 0.16
C VAL A 576 -17.04 9.97 0.01
N SER A 577 -16.96 10.56 -1.19
CA SER A 577 -17.68 11.80 -1.44
C SER A 577 -19.18 11.49 -1.52
N HIS A 578 -19.90 12.06 -0.58
CA HIS A 578 -21.35 11.98 -0.52
C HIS A 578 -21.94 13.35 -0.76
N GLU A 579 -22.62 13.51 -1.87
CA GLU A 579 -23.31 14.76 -2.18
C GLU A 579 -24.83 14.56 -2.22
N LEU A 580 -25.57 15.31 -1.39
CA LEU A 580 -27.00 15.45 -1.52
C LEU A 580 -27.28 16.53 -2.58
N LYS A 581 -28.08 16.22 -3.56
CA LYS A 581 -28.47 17.15 -4.64
C LYS A 581 -29.96 17.03 -4.96
N LEU A 582 -30.56 18.14 -5.34
CA LEU A 582 -31.86 18.16 -6.00
C LEU A 582 -31.64 18.11 -7.52
N ILE A 583 -32.31 17.18 -8.19
CA ILE A 583 -32.24 17.07 -9.65
C ILE A 583 -33.61 17.31 -10.24
N HIS A 584 -33.70 18.35 -11.10
CA HIS A 584 -34.90 18.69 -11.83
C HIS A 584 -35.05 17.86 -13.12
N GLY A 585 -36.28 17.58 -13.54
CA GLY A 585 -36.58 17.00 -14.85
C GLY A 585 -36.19 15.53 -15.04
N ILE A 586 -36.37 14.72 -13.99
CA ILE A 586 -36.20 13.25 -14.09
C ILE A 586 -37.56 12.61 -14.41
#